data_85da37f502c8a1fffb419eddb7b2c123
#
_entry.id   85da37f502c8a1fffb419eddb7b2c123
#
_cell.length_a   1.000
_cell.length_b   1.000
_cell.length_c   1.000
_cell.angle_alpha   90.00
_cell.angle_beta   90.00
_cell.angle_gamma   90.00
#
_symmetry.space_group_name_H-M   'P 1'
#
loop_
_entity.id
_entity.type
_entity.pdbx_description
1 polymer ?
#
loop_
_entity_poly.entity_id
_entity_poly.type
_entity_poly.pdbx_seq_one_letter_code
_entity_poly.pdbx_strand_id
1 'polypeptide(L)'
;MNYYNEIKNKLIDNEIYGKVKDYFKERNRVRTYFEIGKLLNMAGSKYGDSIIENYSKKLMLEVGKKYNRRTLFRMKQFYKVFSDEKVSAMLTQLSWSHCLELIVLKDINKINYYISTTIKNNYNYRQLHNKIKLKEYERLDEDTRNRLINQEKTIVSDYIKNPIIIKNNYNYTEISEKILKKLILEDIDDFLLEFGDGFCYIKNEYKIKFGDRYNYIDFLLYNIKYKCYVVVELKVIEFKSEHIGQIQKYMNYIDKNIKTIGIIICKKDNKYVMEYCSDNRISRTIYVLK
;
A
#
# COMPACT_ATOMS: atom_id res chain seq x y z
N MET A 1 -32.00 13.66 -25.26
CA MET A 1 -31.11 14.16 -24.21
C MET A 1 -29.82 14.62 -24.86
N ASN A 2 -29.41 15.87 -24.65
CA ASN A 2 -28.20 16.42 -25.29
C ASN A 2 -26.99 16.27 -24.35
N TYR A 3 -26.40 15.11 -24.34
CA TYR A 3 -25.25 14.76 -23.49
C TYR A 3 -24.07 15.75 -23.64
N TYR A 4 -23.85 16.29 -24.84
CA TYR A 4 -22.76 17.24 -25.08
C TYR A 4 -22.92 18.51 -24.24
N ASN A 5 -24.09 19.15 -24.30
CA ASN A 5 -24.34 20.39 -23.57
C ASN A 5 -24.26 20.19 -22.06
N GLU A 6 -24.79 19.08 -21.56
CA GLU A 6 -24.70 18.75 -20.15
C GLU A 6 -23.24 18.57 -19.68
N ILE A 7 -22.44 17.83 -20.44
CA ILE A 7 -21.00 17.64 -20.17
C ILE A 7 -20.27 18.99 -20.21
N LYS A 8 -20.52 19.80 -21.24
CA LYS A 8 -19.90 21.13 -21.40
C LYS A 8 -20.19 22.03 -20.18
N ASN A 9 -21.44 22.12 -19.78
CA ASN A 9 -21.85 22.96 -18.62
C ASN A 9 -21.16 22.49 -17.34
N LYS A 10 -21.18 21.19 -17.04
CA LYS A 10 -20.47 20.63 -15.87
C LYS A 10 -18.97 20.91 -15.88
N LEU A 11 -18.34 20.92 -17.04
CA LEU A 11 -16.91 21.25 -17.17
C LEU A 11 -16.65 22.74 -16.96
N ILE A 12 -17.51 23.62 -17.48
CA ILE A 12 -17.42 25.07 -17.26
C ILE A 12 -17.56 25.38 -15.78
N ASP A 13 -18.59 24.84 -15.11
CA ASP A 13 -18.81 25.01 -13.69
C ASP A 13 -17.60 24.53 -12.88
N ASN A 14 -17.01 23.38 -13.21
CA ASN A 14 -15.81 22.89 -12.57
C ASN A 14 -14.58 23.81 -12.80
N GLU A 15 -14.46 24.46 -13.96
CA GLU A 15 -13.39 25.43 -14.21
C GLU A 15 -13.56 26.68 -13.35
N ILE A 16 -14.81 27.18 -13.24
CA ILE A 16 -15.14 28.33 -12.40
C ILE A 16 -14.85 28.00 -10.94
N TYR A 17 -15.36 26.88 -10.45
CA TYR A 17 -15.10 26.40 -9.10
C TYR A 17 -13.62 26.17 -8.82
N GLY A 18 -12.88 25.68 -9.81
CA GLY A 18 -11.45 25.47 -9.73
C GLY A 18 -10.62 26.74 -9.53
N LYS A 19 -11.16 27.94 -9.84
CA LYS A 19 -10.49 29.24 -9.62
C LYS A 19 -10.70 29.78 -8.19
N VAL A 20 -11.73 29.31 -7.51
CA VAL A 20 -11.97 29.67 -6.11
C VAL A 20 -10.98 28.93 -5.21
N LYS A 21 -10.38 29.60 -4.23
CA LYS A 21 -9.54 28.97 -3.20
C LYS A 21 -10.44 28.24 -2.21
N ASP A 22 -10.84 27.02 -2.54
CA ASP A 22 -11.69 26.20 -1.71
C ASP A 22 -10.97 24.88 -1.36
N TYR A 23 -11.08 24.48 -0.09
CA TYR A 23 -10.58 23.22 0.43
C TYR A 23 -11.19 22.01 -0.29
N PHE A 24 -12.46 22.12 -0.73
CA PHE A 24 -13.18 21.04 -1.39
C PHE A 24 -12.97 20.93 -2.92
N LYS A 25 -12.08 21.75 -3.47
CA LYS A 25 -11.81 21.83 -4.92
C LYS A 25 -11.54 20.47 -5.57
N GLU A 26 -10.68 19.67 -4.98
CA GLU A 26 -10.34 18.34 -5.53
C GLU A 26 -11.51 17.36 -5.40
N ARG A 27 -12.23 17.40 -4.28
CA ARG A 27 -13.44 16.61 -4.06
C ARG A 27 -14.51 16.92 -5.11
N ASN A 28 -14.75 18.20 -5.37
CA ASN A 28 -15.70 18.63 -6.39
C ASN A 28 -15.25 18.16 -7.79
N ARG A 29 -13.96 18.29 -8.11
CA ARG A 29 -13.40 17.81 -9.38
C ARG A 29 -13.62 16.31 -9.59
N VAL A 30 -13.32 15.49 -8.60
CA VAL A 30 -13.47 14.03 -8.68
C VAL A 30 -14.95 13.68 -8.90
N ARG A 31 -15.87 14.31 -8.15
CA ARG A 31 -17.31 14.13 -8.32
C ARG A 31 -17.79 14.52 -9.71
N THR A 32 -17.40 15.70 -10.17
CA THR A 32 -17.77 16.20 -11.53
C THR A 32 -17.26 15.25 -12.62
N TYR A 33 -16.01 14.75 -12.50
CA TYR A 33 -15.44 13.83 -13.49
C TYR A 33 -16.11 12.44 -13.45
N PHE A 34 -16.59 12.01 -12.31
CA PHE A 34 -17.40 10.80 -12.21
C PHE A 34 -18.75 10.96 -12.94
N GLU A 35 -19.46 12.07 -12.70
CA GLU A 35 -20.72 12.36 -13.38
C GLU A 35 -20.55 12.51 -14.89
N ILE A 36 -19.49 13.19 -15.35
CA ILE A 36 -19.16 13.27 -16.76
C ILE A 36 -18.82 11.88 -17.33
N GLY A 37 -18.09 11.05 -16.61
CA GLY A 37 -17.82 9.67 -16.99
C GLY A 37 -19.09 8.87 -17.24
N LYS A 38 -20.13 9.06 -16.37
CA LYS A 38 -21.47 8.47 -16.54
C LYS A 38 -22.11 8.92 -17.85
N LEU A 39 -22.15 10.23 -18.10
CA LEU A 39 -22.72 10.79 -19.33
C LEU A 39 -22.00 10.32 -20.59
N LEU A 40 -20.66 10.24 -20.54
CA LEU A 40 -19.85 9.72 -21.64
C LEU A 40 -20.11 8.23 -21.89
N ASN A 41 -20.34 7.45 -20.83
CA ASN A 41 -20.70 6.05 -20.97
C ASN A 41 -22.08 5.88 -21.63
N MET A 42 -23.06 6.68 -21.24
CA MET A 42 -24.40 6.67 -21.82
C MET A 42 -24.38 7.14 -23.29
N ALA A 43 -23.63 8.21 -23.60
CA ALA A 43 -23.47 8.69 -24.95
C ALA A 43 -22.77 7.65 -25.85
N GLY A 44 -21.68 7.03 -25.36
CA GLY A 44 -20.96 5.97 -26.08
C GLY A 44 -21.80 4.73 -26.36
N SER A 45 -22.64 4.32 -25.41
CA SER A 45 -23.57 3.20 -25.59
C SER A 45 -24.63 3.47 -26.64
N LYS A 46 -25.07 4.73 -26.75
CA LYS A 46 -26.14 5.13 -27.69
C LYS A 46 -25.62 5.40 -29.11
N TYR A 47 -24.43 6.02 -29.23
CA TYR A 47 -23.94 6.58 -30.50
C TYR A 47 -22.57 6.03 -30.92
N GLY A 48 -22.01 5.06 -30.19
CA GLY A 48 -20.66 4.56 -30.38
C GLY A 48 -19.57 5.48 -29.79
N ASP A 49 -18.38 4.94 -29.61
CA ASP A 49 -17.26 5.67 -28.95
C ASP A 49 -16.67 6.81 -29.81
N SER A 50 -16.94 6.83 -31.12
CA SER A 50 -16.55 7.91 -32.03
C SER A 50 -17.15 9.27 -31.63
N ILE A 51 -18.30 9.28 -30.94
CA ILE A 51 -18.92 10.50 -30.45
C ILE A 51 -18.05 11.21 -29.41
N ILE A 52 -17.31 10.46 -28.60
CA ILE A 52 -16.42 10.99 -27.57
C ILE A 52 -15.27 11.78 -28.21
N GLU A 53 -14.79 11.33 -29.37
CA GLU A 53 -13.78 12.08 -30.15
C GLU A 53 -14.34 13.41 -30.65
N ASN A 54 -15.58 13.40 -31.19
CA ASN A 54 -16.24 14.63 -31.63
C ASN A 54 -16.47 15.59 -30.45
N TYR A 55 -16.89 15.08 -29.29
CA TYR A 55 -17.03 15.89 -28.06
C TYR A 55 -15.69 16.50 -27.65
N SER A 56 -14.62 15.70 -27.68
CA SER A 56 -13.28 16.18 -27.34
C SER A 56 -12.85 17.36 -28.22
N LYS A 57 -13.00 17.25 -29.54
CA LYS A 57 -12.63 18.35 -30.46
C LYS A 57 -13.35 19.65 -30.12
N LYS A 58 -14.65 19.60 -29.86
CA LYS A 58 -15.46 20.76 -29.46
C LYS A 58 -15.09 21.30 -28.07
N LEU A 59 -14.98 20.43 -27.08
CA LEU A 59 -14.66 20.82 -25.72
C LEU A 59 -13.27 21.44 -25.57
N MET A 60 -12.30 20.99 -26.36
CA MET A 60 -10.96 21.60 -26.39
C MET A 60 -11.00 23.06 -26.88
N LEU A 61 -11.90 23.39 -27.77
CA LEU A 61 -12.09 24.77 -28.28
C LEU A 61 -12.93 25.62 -27.33
N GLU A 62 -14.02 25.06 -26.81
CA GLU A 62 -15.04 25.81 -26.08
C GLU A 62 -14.79 25.92 -24.56
N VAL A 63 -14.06 24.95 -23.98
CA VAL A 63 -13.80 24.89 -22.52
C VAL A 63 -12.32 24.90 -22.19
N GLY A 64 -11.52 24.08 -22.88
CA GLY A 64 -10.07 24.10 -22.66
C GLY A 64 -9.33 22.86 -23.16
N LYS A 65 -8.08 23.05 -23.59
CA LYS A 65 -7.21 22.03 -24.23
C LYS A 65 -7.02 20.75 -23.40
N LYS A 66 -7.20 20.81 -22.08
CA LYS A 66 -7.08 19.65 -21.18
C LYS A 66 -8.18 18.60 -21.37
N TYR A 67 -9.32 18.96 -21.98
CA TYR A 67 -10.44 18.04 -22.24
C TYR A 67 -10.29 17.29 -23.57
N ASN A 68 -9.06 16.85 -23.85
CA ASN A 68 -8.73 16.02 -24.99
C ASN A 68 -9.33 14.61 -24.88
N ARG A 69 -9.29 13.86 -25.99
CA ARG A 69 -9.81 12.49 -26.08
C ARG A 69 -9.34 11.58 -24.93
N ARG A 70 -8.05 11.62 -24.59
CA ARG A 70 -7.47 10.81 -23.51
C ARG A 70 -8.10 11.12 -22.15
N THR A 71 -8.32 12.39 -21.84
CA THR A 71 -8.94 12.82 -20.59
C THR A 71 -10.39 12.36 -20.49
N LEU A 72 -11.18 12.49 -21.58
CA LEU A 72 -12.57 12.03 -21.59
C LEU A 72 -12.67 10.51 -21.46
N PHE A 73 -11.80 9.75 -22.12
CA PHE A 73 -11.77 8.29 -21.96
C PHE A 73 -11.38 7.87 -20.53
N ARG A 74 -10.47 8.59 -19.86
CA ARG A 74 -10.14 8.36 -18.45
C ARG A 74 -11.34 8.62 -17.54
N MET A 75 -12.12 9.67 -17.79
CA MET A 75 -13.37 9.91 -17.04
C MET A 75 -14.40 8.79 -17.28
N LYS A 76 -14.55 8.33 -18.52
CA LYS A 76 -15.41 7.19 -18.84
C LYS A 76 -14.96 5.92 -18.15
N GLN A 77 -13.67 5.62 -18.15
CA GLN A 77 -13.08 4.47 -17.46
C GLN A 77 -13.28 4.60 -15.95
N PHE A 78 -13.06 5.78 -15.39
CA PHE A 78 -13.27 6.09 -13.98
C PHE A 78 -14.68 5.73 -13.52
N TYR A 79 -15.69 6.17 -14.25
CA TYR A 79 -17.07 5.78 -13.96
C TYR A 79 -17.27 4.25 -14.04
N LYS A 80 -16.72 3.58 -15.05
CA LYS A 80 -16.87 2.12 -15.19
C LYS A 80 -16.27 1.34 -14.03
N VAL A 81 -15.11 1.76 -13.54
CA VAL A 81 -14.41 1.08 -12.44
C VAL A 81 -15.06 1.34 -11.09
N PHE A 82 -15.60 2.54 -10.87
CA PHE A 82 -16.09 3.00 -9.57
C PHE A 82 -17.61 3.23 -9.53
N SER A 83 -18.37 2.58 -10.41
CA SER A 83 -19.84 2.70 -10.43
C SER A 83 -20.52 2.04 -9.23
N ASP A 84 -19.84 1.23 -8.43
CA ASP A 84 -20.35 0.68 -7.18
C ASP A 84 -20.45 1.79 -6.11
N GLU A 85 -21.64 1.91 -5.48
CA GLU A 85 -21.92 2.96 -4.50
C GLU A 85 -21.00 2.95 -3.29
N LYS A 86 -20.58 1.75 -2.83
CA LYS A 86 -19.66 1.63 -1.68
C LYS A 86 -18.29 2.22 -1.95
N VAL A 87 -17.82 2.09 -3.17
CA VAL A 87 -16.50 2.63 -3.59
C VAL A 87 -16.60 4.12 -3.84
N SER A 88 -17.71 4.58 -4.42
CA SER A 88 -17.89 5.99 -4.80
C SER A 88 -17.85 6.94 -3.59
N ALA A 89 -18.34 6.53 -2.42
CA ALA A 89 -18.30 7.33 -1.20
C ALA A 89 -16.84 7.60 -0.71
N MET A 90 -15.96 6.65 -0.86
CA MET A 90 -14.54 6.78 -0.45
C MET A 90 -13.73 7.67 -1.40
N LEU A 91 -14.14 7.76 -2.67
CA LEU A 91 -13.43 8.55 -3.68
C LEU A 91 -13.44 10.05 -3.37
N THR A 92 -14.39 10.54 -2.59
CA THR A 92 -14.47 11.97 -2.20
C THR A 92 -13.29 12.43 -1.34
N GLN A 93 -12.50 11.50 -0.80
CA GLN A 93 -11.31 11.78 0.00
C GLN A 93 -10.00 11.70 -0.83
N LEU A 94 -10.11 11.35 -2.11
CA LEU A 94 -8.98 11.21 -3.02
C LEU A 94 -8.92 12.37 -4.02
N SER A 95 -7.73 12.72 -4.48
CA SER A 95 -7.57 13.63 -5.61
C SER A 95 -7.74 12.89 -6.94
N TRP A 96 -7.96 13.64 -8.02
CA TRP A 96 -8.01 13.07 -9.37
C TRP A 96 -6.73 12.30 -9.74
N SER A 97 -5.58 12.75 -9.28
CA SER A 97 -4.31 12.06 -9.50
C SER A 97 -4.27 10.67 -8.86
N HIS A 98 -4.82 10.51 -7.64
CA HIS A 98 -4.98 9.19 -7.03
C HIS A 98 -5.91 8.29 -7.85
N CYS A 99 -7.04 8.83 -8.31
CA CYS A 99 -7.98 8.07 -9.13
C CYS A 99 -7.33 7.56 -10.42
N LEU A 100 -6.44 8.35 -11.04
CA LEU A 100 -5.72 7.93 -12.25
C LEU A 100 -4.78 6.73 -12.02
N GLU A 101 -4.18 6.61 -10.84
CA GLU A 101 -3.37 5.44 -10.47
C GLU A 101 -4.24 4.19 -10.25
N LEU A 102 -5.45 4.38 -9.74
CA LEU A 102 -6.35 3.28 -9.39
C LEU A 102 -7.12 2.71 -10.59
N ILE A 103 -7.53 3.54 -11.56
CA ILE A 103 -8.32 3.09 -12.70
C ILE A 103 -7.61 2.09 -13.63
N VAL A 104 -6.30 1.97 -13.53
CA VAL A 104 -5.52 1.00 -14.32
C VAL A 104 -5.50 -0.40 -13.68
N LEU A 105 -5.92 -0.48 -12.42
CA LEU A 105 -6.02 -1.75 -11.71
C LEU A 105 -7.31 -2.45 -12.12
N LYS A 106 -7.24 -3.79 -12.26
CA LYS A 106 -8.39 -4.60 -12.69
C LYS A 106 -9.11 -5.28 -11.53
N ASP A 107 -8.38 -5.53 -10.43
CA ASP A 107 -8.87 -6.23 -9.26
C ASP A 107 -9.50 -5.25 -8.27
N ILE A 108 -10.79 -5.42 -7.99
CA ILE A 108 -11.55 -4.54 -7.09
C ILE A 108 -11.04 -4.62 -5.63
N ASN A 109 -10.57 -5.78 -5.17
CA ASN A 109 -10.05 -5.95 -3.82
C ASN A 109 -8.73 -5.20 -3.66
N LYS A 110 -7.88 -5.25 -4.69
CA LYS A 110 -6.65 -4.48 -4.78
C LYS A 110 -6.92 -2.97 -4.80
N ILE A 111 -7.92 -2.54 -5.56
CA ILE A 111 -8.36 -1.13 -5.58
C ILE A 111 -8.80 -0.69 -4.20
N ASN A 112 -9.66 -1.45 -3.54
CA ASN A 112 -10.16 -1.16 -2.20
C ASN A 112 -9.06 -1.09 -1.16
N TYR A 113 -8.08 -2.00 -1.23
CA TYR A 113 -6.89 -1.96 -0.39
C TYR A 113 -6.13 -0.64 -0.54
N TYR A 114 -5.81 -0.24 -1.78
CA TYR A 114 -5.06 1.00 -2.02
C TYR A 114 -5.86 2.25 -1.70
N ILE A 115 -7.17 2.27 -1.89
CA ILE A 115 -8.04 3.36 -1.44
C ILE A 115 -7.97 3.49 0.09
N SER A 116 -8.23 2.40 0.81
CA SER A 116 -8.27 2.37 2.27
C SER A 116 -6.92 2.79 2.89
N THR A 117 -5.82 2.26 2.36
CA THR A 117 -4.47 2.61 2.86
C THR A 117 -4.09 4.05 2.53
N THR A 118 -4.47 4.56 1.35
CA THR A 118 -4.22 5.95 0.95
C THR A 118 -4.96 6.94 1.85
N ILE A 119 -6.23 6.69 2.13
CA ILE A 119 -7.05 7.54 3.01
C ILE A 119 -6.51 7.50 4.44
N LYS A 120 -6.28 6.29 4.96
CA LYS A 120 -5.83 6.09 6.34
C LYS A 120 -4.49 6.75 6.64
N ASN A 121 -3.54 6.67 5.70
CA ASN A 121 -2.18 7.18 5.88
C ASN A 121 -1.94 8.52 5.19
N ASN A 122 -2.98 9.11 4.62
CA ASN A 122 -2.94 10.39 3.91
C ASN A 122 -1.84 10.43 2.83
N TYR A 123 -1.69 9.33 2.07
CA TYR A 123 -0.69 9.26 1.03
C TYR A 123 -0.95 10.27 -0.09
N ASN A 124 0.11 10.93 -0.56
CA ASN A 124 0.04 11.65 -1.83
C ASN A 124 0.10 10.67 -3.01
N TYR A 125 -0.20 11.16 -4.23
CA TYR A 125 -0.26 10.30 -5.42
C TYR A 125 1.07 9.59 -5.75
N ARG A 126 2.22 10.20 -5.43
CA ARG A 126 3.55 9.60 -5.67
C ARG A 126 3.80 8.43 -4.73
N GLN A 127 3.40 8.56 -3.48
CA GLN A 127 3.46 7.48 -2.49
C GLN A 127 2.56 6.32 -2.91
N LEU A 128 1.31 6.60 -3.31
CA LEU A 128 0.41 5.58 -3.85
C LEU A 128 1.00 4.89 -5.09
N HIS A 129 1.51 5.66 -6.04
CA HIS A 129 2.16 5.13 -7.25
C HIS A 129 3.31 4.17 -6.90
N ASN A 130 4.19 4.56 -5.97
CA ASN A 130 5.29 3.71 -5.54
C ASN A 130 4.81 2.41 -4.89
N LYS A 131 3.78 2.46 -4.05
CA LYS A 131 3.20 1.27 -3.41
C LYS A 131 2.59 0.30 -4.44
N ILE A 132 1.89 0.82 -5.44
CA ILE A 132 1.37 0.03 -6.57
C ILE A 132 2.52 -0.58 -7.37
N LYS A 133 3.54 0.21 -7.69
CA LYS A 133 4.74 -0.23 -8.43
C LYS A 133 5.51 -1.33 -7.68
N LEU A 134 5.62 -1.21 -6.38
CA LEU A 134 6.26 -2.21 -5.51
C LEU A 134 5.35 -3.42 -5.23
N LYS A 135 4.15 -3.46 -5.82
CA LYS A 135 3.20 -4.57 -5.68
C LYS A 135 2.89 -4.89 -4.21
N GLU A 136 2.63 -3.84 -3.41
CA GLU A 136 2.45 -4.00 -1.96
C GLU A 136 1.31 -4.96 -1.62
N TYR A 137 0.17 -4.86 -2.32
CA TYR A 137 -0.98 -5.76 -2.11
C TYR A 137 -0.64 -7.22 -2.42
N GLU A 138 0.09 -7.48 -3.50
CA GLU A 138 0.46 -8.83 -3.92
C GLU A 138 1.49 -9.49 -3.00
N ARG A 139 2.23 -8.69 -2.24
CA ARG A 139 3.20 -9.17 -1.24
C ARG A 139 2.57 -9.39 0.15
N LEU A 140 1.29 -9.08 0.34
CA LEU A 140 0.56 -9.51 1.52
C LEU A 140 0.27 -11.01 1.44
N ASP A 141 0.27 -11.67 2.59
CA ASP A 141 -0.11 -13.07 2.68
C ASP A 141 -1.57 -13.28 2.23
N GLU A 142 -1.89 -14.44 1.70
CA GLU A 142 -3.24 -14.75 1.21
C GLU A 142 -4.29 -14.65 2.32
N ASP A 143 -3.99 -15.19 3.50
CA ASP A 143 -4.87 -15.08 4.67
C ASP A 143 -5.12 -13.64 5.08
N THR A 144 -4.10 -12.78 4.98
CA THR A 144 -4.24 -11.35 5.23
C THR A 144 -5.16 -10.69 4.20
N ARG A 145 -4.98 -11.01 2.91
CA ARG A 145 -5.87 -10.49 1.85
C ARG A 145 -7.31 -10.91 2.08
N ASN A 146 -7.55 -12.16 2.46
CA ASN A 146 -8.88 -12.69 2.78
C ASN A 146 -9.50 -11.97 3.99
N ARG A 147 -8.75 -11.76 5.08
CA ARG A 147 -9.21 -10.97 6.24
C ARG A 147 -9.57 -9.53 5.87
N LEU A 148 -8.78 -8.89 5.00
CA LEU A 148 -9.06 -7.54 4.54
C LEU A 148 -10.34 -7.47 3.69
N ILE A 149 -10.57 -8.45 2.81
CA ILE A 149 -11.77 -8.57 1.98
C ILE A 149 -13.01 -8.75 2.88
N ASN A 150 -12.91 -9.63 3.88
CA ASN A 150 -14.00 -9.95 4.80
C ASN A 150 -14.17 -8.92 5.93
N GLN A 151 -13.33 -7.87 5.97
CA GLN A 151 -13.31 -6.84 7.03
C GLN A 151 -13.10 -7.42 8.44
N GLU A 152 -12.34 -8.50 8.53
CA GLU A 152 -12.02 -9.15 9.78
C GLU A 152 -10.95 -8.39 10.56
N LYS A 153 -10.82 -8.72 11.87
CA LYS A 153 -9.81 -8.10 12.75
C LYS A 153 -8.40 -8.54 12.33
N THR A 154 -7.57 -7.57 12.02
CA THR A 154 -6.17 -7.78 11.66
C THR A 154 -5.28 -7.87 12.89
N ILE A 155 -4.19 -8.62 12.75
CA ILE A 155 -3.10 -8.74 13.74
C ILE A 155 -1.85 -8.01 13.24
N VAL A 156 -0.86 -7.85 14.11
CA VAL A 156 0.33 -7.06 13.80
C VAL A 156 1.16 -7.63 12.64
N SER A 157 1.20 -8.96 12.49
CA SER A 157 1.95 -9.64 11.41
C SER A 157 1.28 -9.58 10.04
N ASP A 158 -0.02 -9.26 9.98
CA ASP A 158 -0.79 -9.26 8.72
C ASP A 158 -0.23 -8.30 7.65
N TYR A 159 0.39 -7.22 8.06
CA TYR A 159 0.89 -6.20 7.12
C TYR A 159 2.35 -6.38 6.75
N ILE A 160 3.03 -7.41 7.29
CA ILE A 160 4.42 -7.72 6.92
C ILE A 160 4.46 -8.23 5.49
N LYS A 161 5.24 -7.56 4.66
CA LYS A 161 5.38 -7.94 3.23
C LYS A 161 6.22 -9.20 3.09
N ASN A 162 5.91 -10.01 2.10
CA ASN A 162 6.68 -11.18 1.73
C ASN A 162 6.83 -11.25 0.18
N PRO A 163 8.03 -11.00 -0.35
CA PRO A 163 9.28 -10.64 0.33
C PRO A 163 9.35 -9.20 0.82
N ILE A 164 10.17 -8.94 1.84
CA ILE A 164 10.62 -7.60 2.21
C ILE A 164 11.64 -7.12 1.17
N ILE A 165 11.52 -5.86 0.74
CA ILE A 165 12.46 -5.25 -0.19
C ILE A 165 13.49 -4.44 0.60
N ILE A 166 14.77 -4.76 0.43
CA ILE A 166 15.91 -4.04 1.02
C ILE A 166 16.73 -3.44 -0.10
N LYS A 167 17.01 -2.15 -0.04
CA LYS A 167 17.85 -1.48 -1.03
C LYS A 167 19.31 -1.91 -0.91
N ASN A 168 19.93 -2.18 -2.05
CA ASN A 168 21.33 -2.52 -2.15
C ASN A 168 22.10 -1.46 -2.96
N ASN A 169 22.24 -0.28 -2.39
CA ASN A 169 22.83 0.89 -3.04
C ASN A 169 24.29 0.66 -3.49
N TYR A 170 24.97 -0.37 -2.97
CA TYR A 170 26.36 -0.70 -3.25
C TYR A 170 26.53 -1.89 -4.18
N ASN A 171 25.44 -2.51 -4.65
CA ASN A 171 25.46 -3.70 -5.48
C ASN A 171 26.28 -4.86 -4.88
N TYR A 172 26.20 -5.05 -3.56
CA TYR A 172 26.86 -6.19 -2.91
C TYR A 172 26.35 -7.51 -3.50
N THR A 173 27.26 -8.37 -3.90
CA THR A 173 26.99 -9.73 -4.42
C THR A 173 26.98 -10.77 -3.30
N GLU A 174 27.84 -10.58 -2.30
CA GLU A 174 27.89 -11.42 -1.11
C GLU A 174 27.36 -10.64 0.10
N ILE A 175 26.41 -11.23 0.79
CA ILE A 175 25.70 -10.60 1.90
C ILE A 175 25.96 -11.41 3.17
N SER A 176 26.66 -10.77 4.11
CA SER A 176 26.70 -11.22 5.53
C SER A 176 25.58 -10.56 6.32
N GLU A 177 25.25 -11.08 7.51
CA GLU A 177 24.27 -10.45 8.42
C GLU A 177 24.68 -9.02 8.76
N LYS A 178 25.98 -8.75 8.90
CA LYS A 178 26.53 -7.41 9.16
C LYS A 178 26.25 -6.45 8.00
N ILE A 179 26.45 -6.90 6.75
CA ILE A 179 26.13 -6.09 5.56
C ILE A 179 24.64 -5.87 5.46
N LEU A 180 23.81 -6.89 5.69
CA LEU A 180 22.35 -6.79 5.67
C LEU A 180 21.86 -5.78 6.69
N LYS A 181 22.34 -5.83 7.94
CA LYS A 181 22.03 -4.83 8.96
C LYS A 181 22.41 -3.42 8.54
N LYS A 182 23.60 -3.25 7.95
CA LYS A 182 24.06 -1.94 7.45
C LYS A 182 23.08 -1.38 6.41
N LEU A 183 22.70 -2.18 5.40
CA LEU A 183 21.76 -1.76 4.36
C LEU A 183 20.40 -1.36 4.95
N ILE A 184 19.91 -2.11 5.92
CA ILE A 184 18.64 -1.79 6.61
C ILE A 184 18.74 -0.47 7.37
N LEU A 185 19.85 -0.23 8.09
CA LEU A 185 20.04 0.99 8.88
C LEU A 185 20.20 2.24 8.02
N GLU A 186 20.74 2.10 6.81
CA GLU A 186 20.85 3.22 5.86
C GLU A 186 19.50 3.70 5.33
N ASP A 187 18.50 2.79 5.23
CA ASP A 187 17.14 3.08 4.78
C ASP A 187 16.11 2.54 5.78
N ILE A 188 16.29 2.85 7.07
CA ILE A 188 15.45 2.30 8.15
C ILE A 188 13.98 2.65 7.99
N ASP A 189 13.65 3.84 7.50
CA ASP A 189 12.28 4.26 7.28
C ASP A 189 11.59 3.41 6.22
N ASP A 190 12.26 3.13 5.10
CA ASP A 190 11.73 2.26 4.04
C ASP A 190 11.59 0.82 4.54
N PHE A 191 12.53 0.35 5.36
CA PHE A 191 12.43 -0.96 6.00
C PHE A 191 11.22 -1.08 6.92
N LEU A 192 10.96 -0.06 7.74
CA LEU A 192 9.78 -0.06 8.61
C LEU A 192 8.46 -0.05 7.83
N LEU A 193 8.42 0.58 6.66
CA LEU A 193 7.25 0.56 5.78
C LEU A 193 6.93 -0.83 5.24
N GLU A 194 7.92 -1.72 5.14
CA GLU A 194 7.70 -3.12 4.72
C GLU A 194 6.92 -3.94 5.75
N PHE A 195 6.93 -3.54 7.02
CA PHE A 195 6.11 -4.16 8.07
C PHE A 195 4.68 -3.62 8.12
N GLY A 196 4.42 -2.48 7.51
CA GLY A 196 3.13 -1.76 7.57
C GLY A 196 3.14 -0.62 8.58
N ASP A 197 1.94 -0.23 9.04
CA ASP A 197 1.78 0.99 9.83
C ASP A 197 2.10 0.81 11.32
N GLY A 198 2.61 1.89 11.92
CA GLY A 198 2.77 2.02 13.37
C GLY A 198 4.01 1.36 13.93
N PHE A 199 4.91 0.84 13.10
CA PHE A 199 6.20 0.34 13.55
C PHE A 199 7.17 1.48 13.79
N CYS A 200 7.83 1.44 14.95
CA CYS A 200 8.84 2.39 15.38
C CYS A 200 10.14 1.66 15.70
N TYR A 201 11.24 2.20 15.22
CA TYR A 201 12.55 1.69 15.55
C TYR A 201 12.93 2.11 16.98
N ILE A 202 13.40 1.12 17.79
CA ILE A 202 13.93 1.36 19.13
C ILE A 202 15.45 1.29 19.06
N LYS A 203 15.99 0.11 18.67
CA LYS A 203 17.42 -0.12 18.68
C LYS A 203 17.81 -1.33 17.83
N ASN A 204 18.97 -1.28 17.20
CA ASN A 204 19.67 -2.44 16.65
C ASN A 204 20.67 -2.99 17.68
N GLU A 205 21.03 -4.26 17.54
CA GLU A 205 21.94 -4.96 18.44
C GLU A 205 21.59 -4.75 19.91
N TYR A 206 20.29 -4.92 20.22
CA TYR A 206 19.80 -4.75 21.58
C TYR A 206 20.36 -5.84 22.49
N LYS A 207 21.22 -5.40 23.43
CA LYS A 207 21.96 -6.29 24.35
C LYS A 207 21.03 -6.86 25.41
N ILE A 208 21.01 -8.18 25.52
CA ILE A 208 20.29 -8.93 26.56
C ILE A 208 21.25 -9.87 27.30
N LYS A 209 20.94 -10.19 28.55
CA LYS A 209 21.80 -11.04 29.38
C LYS A 209 21.04 -12.25 29.89
N PHE A 210 21.57 -13.46 29.61
CA PHE A 210 21.08 -14.71 30.13
C PHE A 210 22.19 -15.37 31.00
N GLY A 211 22.00 -15.36 32.30
CA GLY A 211 23.07 -15.77 33.22
C GLY A 211 24.30 -14.87 32.99
N ASP A 212 25.45 -15.47 32.69
CA ASP A 212 26.70 -14.74 32.44
C ASP A 212 26.96 -14.44 30.93
N ARG A 213 26.05 -14.86 30.04
CA ARG A 213 26.21 -14.69 28.60
C ARG A 213 25.40 -13.54 28.06
N TYR A 214 26.03 -12.74 27.20
CA TYR A 214 25.36 -11.68 26.43
C TYR A 214 24.89 -12.22 25.09
N ASN A 215 23.68 -11.81 24.68
CA ASN A 215 23.12 -12.01 23.36
C ASN A 215 22.66 -10.65 22.81
N TYR A 216 22.43 -10.59 21.52
CA TYR A 216 22.04 -9.35 20.86
C TYR A 216 20.86 -9.64 19.93
N ILE A 217 19.79 -8.89 20.09
CA ILE A 217 18.64 -8.89 19.18
C ILE A 217 19.01 -7.98 17.99
N ASP A 218 18.84 -8.46 16.75
CA ASP A 218 19.23 -7.69 15.58
C ASP A 218 18.50 -6.36 15.50
N PHE A 219 17.16 -6.36 15.62
CA PHE A 219 16.36 -5.13 15.76
C PHE A 219 15.27 -5.31 16.80
N LEU A 220 15.15 -4.35 17.69
CA LEU A 220 14.01 -4.19 18.57
C LEU A 220 13.17 -3.04 18.05
N LEU A 221 11.90 -3.32 17.74
CA LEU A 221 10.91 -2.37 17.29
C LEU A 221 9.74 -2.32 18.28
N TYR A 222 8.88 -1.31 18.12
CA TYR A 222 7.61 -1.21 18.84
C TYR A 222 6.49 -0.90 17.84
N ASN A 223 5.34 -1.51 18.00
CA ASN A 223 4.16 -1.16 17.21
C ASN A 223 3.14 -0.39 18.07
N ILE A 224 2.92 0.88 17.73
CA ILE A 224 2.05 1.80 18.48
C ILE A 224 0.59 1.35 18.42
N LYS A 225 0.14 0.86 17.26
CA LYS A 225 -1.27 0.46 17.03
C LYS A 225 -1.65 -0.77 17.86
N TYR A 226 -0.77 -1.76 17.90
CA TYR A 226 -1.00 -3.02 18.59
C TYR A 226 -0.41 -3.04 20.01
N LYS A 227 0.32 -1.99 20.40
CA LYS A 227 0.95 -1.81 21.72
C LYS A 227 1.80 -3.03 22.11
N CYS A 228 2.70 -3.45 21.22
CA CYS A 228 3.55 -4.61 21.43
C CYS A 228 4.99 -4.33 20.99
N TYR A 229 5.94 -5.01 21.64
CA TYR A 229 7.30 -5.08 21.16
C TYR A 229 7.42 -6.05 20.00
N VAL A 230 8.37 -5.79 19.12
CA VAL A 230 8.66 -6.61 17.95
C VAL A 230 10.15 -6.93 17.92
N VAL A 231 10.47 -8.19 18.12
CA VAL A 231 11.82 -8.71 17.98
C VAL A 231 12.04 -9.16 16.55
N VAL A 232 13.05 -8.60 15.88
CA VAL A 232 13.41 -8.99 14.51
C VAL A 232 14.78 -9.64 14.51
N GLU A 233 14.86 -10.80 13.88
CA GLU A 233 16.08 -11.58 13.64
C GLU A 233 16.36 -11.71 12.15
N LEU A 234 17.60 -11.48 11.77
CA LEU A 234 18.05 -11.58 10.38
C LEU A 234 18.82 -12.87 10.16
N LYS A 235 18.56 -13.55 9.04
CA LYS A 235 19.31 -14.74 8.62
C LYS A 235 19.64 -14.66 7.14
N VAL A 236 20.91 -14.69 6.81
CA VAL A 236 21.37 -14.70 5.40
C VAL A 236 21.36 -16.10 4.78
N ILE A 237 20.80 -17.05 5.48
CA ILE A 237 20.65 -18.46 5.10
C ILE A 237 19.17 -18.83 5.01
N GLU A 238 18.90 -20.10 4.70
CA GLU A 238 17.57 -20.69 4.75
C GLU A 238 17.02 -20.73 6.17
N PHE A 239 15.70 -20.58 6.30
CA PHE A 239 14.98 -20.67 7.57
C PHE A 239 15.10 -22.07 8.18
N LYS A 240 15.45 -22.14 9.49
CA LYS A 240 15.62 -23.38 10.24
C LYS A 240 14.90 -23.34 11.57
N SER A 241 14.62 -24.52 12.15
CA SER A 241 13.95 -24.68 13.45
C SER A 241 14.71 -24.01 14.61
N GLU A 242 16.05 -24.01 14.57
CA GLU A 242 16.89 -23.35 15.58
C GLU A 242 16.62 -21.83 15.69
N HIS A 243 16.22 -21.20 14.58
CA HIS A 243 15.86 -19.77 14.57
C HIS A 243 14.59 -19.48 15.36
N ILE A 244 13.63 -20.43 15.41
CA ILE A 244 12.42 -20.32 16.23
C ILE A 244 12.79 -20.30 17.70
N GLY A 245 13.63 -21.25 18.16
CA GLY A 245 14.08 -21.31 19.55
C GLY A 245 14.86 -20.05 19.96
N GLN A 246 15.68 -19.51 19.06
CA GLN A 246 16.42 -18.28 19.31
C GLN A 246 15.49 -17.09 19.53
N ILE A 247 14.57 -16.83 18.57
CA ILE A 247 13.67 -15.67 18.65
C ILE A 247 12.70 -15.79 19.81
N GLN A 248 12.19 -16.99 20.10
CA GLN A 248 11.31 -17.26 21.24
C GLN A 248 11.98 -16.92 22.59
N LYS A 249 13.25 -17.29 22.74
CA LYS A 249 14.06 -16.92 23.89
C LYS A 249 14.18 -15.40 24.04
N TYR A 250 14.37 -14.68 22.94
CA TYR A 250 14.49 -13.22 22.94
C TYR A 250 13.14 -12.56 23.25
N MET A 251 12.06 -13.04 22.65
CA MET A 251 10.70 -12.58 22.96
C MET A 251 10.39 -12.73 24.44
N ASN A 252 10.66 -13.88 25.04
CA ASN A 252 10.42 -14.15 26.46
C ASN A 252 11.25 -13.24 27.38
N TYR A 253 12.43 -12.80 26.96
CA TYR A 253 13.23 -11.84 27.71
C TYR A 253 12.60 -10.44 27.71
N ILE A 254 12.03 -10.02 26.59
CA ILE A 254 11.37 -8.71 26.43
C ILE A 254 9.96 -8.71 27.04
N ASP A 255 9.26 -9.86 26.97
CA ASP A 255 7.84 -10.04 27.32
C ASP A 255 7.62 -10.08 28.86
N LYS A 256 8.03 -9.01 29.56
CA LYS A 256 7.82 -8.94 31.02
C LYS A 256 6.45 -8.38 31.39
N ASN A 257 5.97 -7.35 30.66
CA ASN A 257 4.71 -6.65 30.95
C ASN A 257 3.94 -6.24 29.68
N ILE A 258 4.51 -6.41 28.49
CA ILE A 258 3.94 -6.00 27.22
C ILE A 258 4.13 -7.14 26.22
N LYS A 259 3.03 -7.54 25.57
CA LYS A 259 3.04 -8.58 24.54
C LYS A 259 4.16 -8.35 23.52
N THR A 260 4.94 -9.38 23.23
CA THR A 260 6.04 -9.34 22.28
C THR A 260 5.76 -10.31 21.13
N ILE A 261 6.05 -9.92 19.92
CA ILE A 261 6.03 -10.78 18.74
C ILE A 261 7.42 -10.92 18.15
N GLY A 262 7.64 -11.99 17.40
CA GLY A 262 8.89 -12.28 16.72
C GLY A 262 8.74 -12.31 15.22
N ILE A 263 9.70 -11.72 14.50
CA ILE A 263 9.76 -11.74 13.04
C ILE A 263 11.15 -12.22 12.62
N ILE A 264 11.20 -13.32 11.87
CA ILE A 264 12.43 -13.83 11.29
C ILE A 264 12.48 -13.48 9.82
N ILE A 265 13.51 -12.76 9.41
CA ILE A 265 13.76 -12.37 8.03
C ILE A 265 14.92 -13.20 7.50
N CYS A 266 14.67 -14.06 6.52
CA CYS A 266 15.66 -14.98 5.99
C CYS A 266 15.84 -14.84 4.48
N LYS A 267 16.95 -15.38 3.96
CA LYS A 267 17.25 -15.37 2.52
C LYS A 267 16.31 -16.30 1.75
N LYS A 268 15.99 -17.45 2.33
CA LYS A 268 15.16 -18.48 1.72
C LYS A 268 14.19 -19.05 2.74
N ASP A 269 12.94 -19.24 2.32
CA ASP A 269 11.90 -19.80 3.14
C ASP A 269 12.00 -21.33 3.24
N ASN A 270 11.51 -21.87 4.37
CA ASN A 270 11.25 -23.28 4.55
C ASN A 270 9.87 -23.42 5.26
N LYS A 271 8.85 -23.69 4.48
CA LYS A 271 7.46 -23.75 4.96
C LYS A 271 7.26 -24.80 6.04
N TYR A 272 7.91 -25.95 5.89
CA TYR A 272 7.79 -27.06 6.83
C TYR A 272 8.23 -26.71 8.25
N VAL A 273 9.22 -25.82 8.40
CA VAL A 273 9.69 -25.40 9.73
C VAL A 273 8.59 -24.65 10.50
N MET A 274 7.77 -23.85 9.81
CA MET A 274 6.67 -23.11 10.46
C MET A 274 5.48 -23.99 10.81
N GLU A 275 5.23 -25.07 10.09
CA GLU A 275 4.14 -26.02 10.38
C GLU A 275 4.28 -26.64 11.78
N TYR A 276 5.50 -26.74 12.28
CA TYR A 276 5.80 -27.26 13.62
C TYR A 276 6.03 -26.17 14.67
N CYS A 277 5.85 -24.90 14.33
CA CYS A 277 5.95 -23.79 15.28
C CYS A 277 4.64 -23.63 16.03
N SER A 278 4.64 -23.92 17.34
CA SER A 278 3.46 -23.79 18.20
C SER A 278 3.17 -22.35 18.67
N ASP A 279 4.14 -21.43 18.54
CA ASP A 279 3.97 -20.03 18.97
C ASP A 279 3.47 -19.16 17.81
N ASN A 280 2.17 -18.84 17.84
CA ASN A 280 1.50 -18.02 16.82
C ASN A 280 1.94 -16.54 16.81
N ARG A 281 2.80 -16.12 17.75
CA ARG A 281 3.39 -14.78 17.81
C ARG A 281 4.63 -14.67 16.94
N ILE A 282 5.13 -15.77 16.38
CA ILE A 282 6.31 -15.80 15.52
C ILE A 282 5.86 -15.82 14.06
N SER A 283 6.40 -14.90 13.29
CA SER A 283 6.21 -14.82 11.84
C SER A 283 7.54 -14.89 11.12
N ARG A 284 7.52 -15.32 9.88
CA ARG A 284 8.70 -15.31 9.01
C ARG A 284 8.40 -14.63 7.69
N THR A 285 9.43 -14.07 7.10
CA THR A 285 9.40 -13.54 5.74
C THR A 285 10.77 -13.68 5.09
N ILE A 286 10.81 -13.62 3.77
CA ILE A 286 12.09 -13.55 3.04
C ILE A 286 12.41 -12.11 2.67
N TYR A 287 13.67 -11.83 2.39
CA TYR A 287 14.09 -10.56 1.82
C TYR A 287 14.60 -10.71 0.40
N VAL A 288 14.46 -9.63 -0.38
CA VAL A 288 15.08 -9.46 -1.69
C VAL A 288 15.85 -8.14 -1.72
N LEU A 289 17.01 -8.16 -2.38
CA LEU A 289 17.83 -6.96 -2.58
C LEU A 289 17.45 -6.30 -3.90
N LYS A 290 17.31 -5.00 -3.92
CA LYS A 290 17.04 -4.20 -5.13
C LYS A 290 17.95 -2.98 -5.20
#